data_c707c9e20bcb672cdae6b696c50535d4
#
_entry.id   c707c9e20bcb672cdae6b696c50535d4
#
_cell.length_a   1.000
_cell.length_b   1.000
_cell.length_c   1.000
_cell.angle_alpha   90.00
_cell.angle_beta   90.00
_cell.angle_gamma   90.00
#
_symmetry.space_group_name_H-M   'P 1'
#
loop_
_entity.id
_entity.type
_entity.pdbx_description
1 polymer ?
#
loop_
_entity_poly.entity_id
_entity_poly.type
_entity_poly.pdbx_seq_one_letter_code
_entity_poly.pdbx_strand_id
1 'polypeptide(L)'
;MKNNTEKPKSRKANREAATREASRRPSPKEERQLFDEDLADEELWDGENYGEEDDYEVDLPSRSSRSRKGQPAPAKPKKRKGSLVLPVLILVLAVTLTSLLAVVYLHHKSGMPSSSVYQTAETEAMKQYDDFTALVNNAVKPDDWDEGAFNTMKQAALDAYDQSFLTTIEAAKNGDAAARDQLNATSEITVPEQPEKIRLFEQFFTDSSAWPGAIVNLAASDPSMVDFILAYPSANKDGNRDAQIATDALQDLKTANPDWGYMQYGNGLFVQTGGAPTAISEVFSWLLQDPTFNPVTVADFARQYEYDLTPARDGDSIFAGAALNWGIPMNPLPAYQTQIGDALAAGDIVILQQGDNENPHFLVATGVDENGMWIIQDPTSSAPASAVDPASIIDSITAAFAFWL
;
A
#
# COMPACT_ATOMS: atom_id res chain seq x y z
N MET A 1 55.66 6.34 -7.79
CA MET A 1 54.27 6.76 -7.90
C MET A 1 53.73 6.85 -6.48
N LYS A 2 53.55 8.07 -5.95
CA LYS A 2 53.07 8.30 -4.59
C LYS A 2 51.56 8.53 -4.68
N ASN A 3 50.73 7.59 -4.17
CA ASN A 3 49.33 7.78 -4.04
C ASN A 3 49.05 8.72 -2.85
N ASN A 4 48.55 9.90 -3.16
CA ASN A 4 47.99 10.83 -2.18
C ASN A 4 46.50 10.42 -1.94
N THR A 5 46.26 9.68 -0.89
CA THR A 5 44.93 9.53 -0.33
C THR A 5 44.71 10.64 0.68
N GLU A 6 43.98 11.69 0.28
CA GLU A 6 43.47 12.68 1.24
C GLU A 6 42.47 12.01 2.17
N LYS A 7 42.78 11.98 3.46
CA LYS A 7 41.82 11.58 4.50
C LYS A 7 40.73 12.66 4.61
N PRO A 8 39.47 12.31 4.71
CA PRO A 8 38.41 13.27 4.95
C PRO A 8 38.63 13.97 6.30
N LYS A 9 38.55 15.30 6.29
CA LYS A 9 38.68 16.15 7.49
C LYS A 9 37.64 15.69 8.51
N SER A 10 38.08 15.45 9.75
CA SER A 10 37.26 14.85 10.79
C SER A 10 35.98 15.67 11.05
N ARG A 11 34.84 15.02 11.03
CA ARG A 11 33.52 15.55 11.42
C ARG A 11 33.54 16.33 12.75
N LYS A 12 34.47 16.00 13.62
CA LYS A 12 34.68 16.63 14.92
C LYS A 12 35.01 18.13 14.85
N ALA A 13 35.77 18.55 13.86
CA ALA A 13 36.18 19.96 13.71
C ALA A 13 35.00 20.87 13.26
N ASN A 14 34.11 20.36 12.41
CA ASN A 14 32.93 21.10 11.96
C ASN A 14 31.90 21.21 13.07
N ARG A 15 31.77 20.19 13.93
CA ARG A 15 30.83 20.17 15.04
C ARG A 15 31.23 21.09 16.19
N GLU A 16 32.55 21.21 16.48
CA GLU A 16 33.03 22.19 17.47
C GLU A 16 32.85 23.66 17.02
N ALA A 17 32.82 23.91 15.71
CA ALA A 17 32.51 25.23 15.15
C ALA A 17 31.03 25.57 15.28
N ALA A 18 30.14 24.63 14.95
CA ALA A 18 28.67 24.80 15.07
C ALA A 18 28.23 24.99 16.54
N THR A 19 28.85 24.26 17.49
CA THR A 19 28.51 24.39 18.92
C THR A 19 28.97 25.75 19.49
N ARG A 20 29.98 26.40 18.92
CA ARG A 20 30.41 27.73 19.38
C ARG A 20 29.54 28.87 18.84
N GLU A 21 28.92 28.70 17.69
CA GLU A 21 28.01 29.69 17.12
C GLU A 21 26.59 29.64 17.77
N ALA A 22 26.11 28.44 18.11
CA ALA A 22 24.83 28.23 18.80
C ALA A 22 24.77 28.79 20.24
N SER A 23 25.93 29.16 20.85
CA SER A 23 25.96 29.71 22.21
C SER A 23 25.72 31.22 22.33
N ARG A 24 25.52 31.93 21.20
CA ARG A 24 25.10 33.36 21.20
C ARG A 24 23.60 33.48 21.02
N ARG A 25 22.85 33.36 22.11
CA ARG A 25 21.43 33.75 22.10
C ARG A 25 21.29 35.29 22.08
N PRO A 26 20.49 35.86 21.20
CA PRO A 26 20.08 37.27 21.33
C PRO A 26 19.24 37.44 22.61
N SER A 27 19.31 38.63 23.17
CA SER A 27 18.54 38.95 24.39
C SER A 27 17.05 39.11 24.08
N PRO A 28 16.13 38.85 25.06
CA PRO A 28 14.69 38.94 24.84
C PRO A 28 14.16 40.31 24.37
N LYS A 29 15.02 41.33 24.32
CA LYS A 29 14.71 42.66 23.77
C LYS A 29 15.00 42.77 22.27
N GLU A 30 15.92 42.00 21.77
CA GLU A 30 16.26 41.97 20.33
C GLU A 30 15.24 41.13 19.53
N GLU A 31 14.65 40.09 20.12
CA GLU A 31 13.57 39.32 19.49
C GLU A 31 12.29 40.12 19.26
N ARG A 32 11.98 41.14 20.08
CA ARG A 32 10.76 41.95 19.88
C ARG A 32 10.89 42.96 18.74
N GLN A 33 12.08 43.35 18.34
CA GLN A 33 12.27 44.31 17.24
C GLN A 33 12.21 43.68 15.86
N LEU A 34 12.42 42.36 15.74
CA LEU A 34 12.32 41.64 14.47
C LEU A 34 10.87 41.28 14.06
N PHE A 35 9.92 41.34 14.98
CA PHE A 35 8.51 41.03 14.70
C PHE A 35 7.62 42.22 14.33
N ASP A 36 8.10 43.46 14.48
CA ASP A 36 7.31 44.68 14.25
C ASP A 36 7.52 45.33 12.87
N GLU A 37 8.39 44.82 12.01
CA GLU A 37 8.65 45.41 10.68
C GLU A 37 7.93 44.71 9.49
N ASP A 38 7.28 43.56 9.69
CA ASP A 38 6.64 42.80 8.59
C ASP A 38 5.09 42.92 8.52
N LEU A 39 4.49 43.93 9.20
CA LEU A 39 3.04 44.16 9.16
C LEU A 39 2.66 45.48 8.52
N ALA A 40 3.13 45.74 7.32
CA ALA A 40 2.62 46.87 6.52
C ALA A 40 2.71 46.48 5.04
N ASP A 41 1.70 45.80 4.53
CA ASP A 41 1.20 45.85 3.14
C ASP A 41 0.12 44.76 2.93
N GLU A 42 -1.06 44.96 3.53
CA GLU A 42 -2.30 44.35 3.04
C GLU A 42 -2.95 45.32 2.05
N GLU A 43 -2.77 45.08 0.75
CA GLU A 43 -3.66 45.65 -0.26
C GLU A 43 -4.82 44.68 -0.53
N LEU A 44 -6.01 45.27 -0.25
CA LEU A 44 -7.35 44.75 -0.56
C LEU A 44 -7.46 44.32 -2.03
N TRP A 45 -7.99 43.11 -2.25
CA TRP A 45 -8.64 42.74 -3.50
C TRP A 45 -10.15 42.66 -3.27
N ASP A 46 -10.83 43.70 -3.70
CA ASP A 46 -12.28 43.75 -3.88
C ASP A 46 -12.65 43.22 -5.28
N GLY A 47 -13.70 42.43 -5.32
CA GLY A 47 -14.74 42.65 -6.29
C GLY A 47 -14.84 41.74 -7.50
N GLU A 48 -15.76 40.83 -7.42
CA GLU A 48 -16.82 40.52 -8.40
C GLU A 48 -16.48 40.70 -9.91
N ASN A 49 -16.58 39.65 -10.68
CA ASN A 49 -17.38 39.76 -11.90
C ASN A 49 -17.91 38.36 -12.36
N TYR A 50 -19.22 38.30 -12.47
CA TYR A 50 -20.02 37.34 -13.21
C TYR A 50 -19.98 37.71 -14.70
N GLY A 51 -20.06 36.72 -15.58
CA GLY A 51 -20.31 36.87 -17.01
C GLY A 51 -19.64 35.71 -17.74
N GLU A 52 -20.19 35.01 -18.54
CA GLU A 52 -21.37 34.89 -19.39
C GLU A 52 -21.15 33.58 -20.17
N GLU A 53 -22.21 32.88 -20.34
CA GLU A 53 -22.32 31.65 -21.17
C GLU A 53 -22.07 32.01 -22.64
N ASP A 54 -21.14 31.36 -23.30
CA ASP A 54 -21.01 31.41 -24.75
C ASP A 54 -21.54 30.12 -25.38
N ASP A 55 -22.75 30.24 -25.95
CA ASP A 55 -23.37 29.33 -26.89
C ASP A 55 -22.53 29.20 -28.17
N TYR A 56 -22.02 28.03 -28.50
CA TYR A 56 -21.49 27.72 -29.81
C TYR A 56 -22.58 27.12 -30.71
N GLU A 57 -23.18 27.97 -31.55
CA GLU A 57 -23.96 27.57 -32.70
C GLU A 57 -23.07 26.90 -33.80
N VAL A 58 -23.44 25.69 -34.20
CA VAL A 58 -22.82 24.96 -35.29
C VAL A 58 -23.55 25.35 -36.57
N ASP A 59 -22.93 26.17 -37.40
CA ASP A 59 -23.37 26.50 -38.77
C ASP A 59 -23.29 25.30 -39.71
N LEU A 60 -24.44 24.86 -40.23
CA LEU A 60 -24.56 23.94 -41.35
C LEU A 60 -24.65 24.74 -42.69
N PRO A 61 -23.85 24.41 -43.68
CA PRO A 61 -23.88 25.14 -44.95
C PRO A 61 -25.12 24.77 -45.76
N SER A 62 -25.84 25.81 -46.20
CA SER A 62 -27.02 25.80 -47.04
C SER A 62 -26.73 25.26 -48.45
N ARG A 63 -27.60 24.39 -48.90
CA ARG A 63 -27.71 23.91 -50.29
C ARG A 63 -28.14 25.03 -51.23
N SER A 64 -27.25 25.44 -52.16
CA SER A 64 -27.60 26.26 -53.30
C SER A 64 -28.21 25.41 -54.42
N SER A 65 -29.40 25.79 -54.80
CA SER A 65 -30.12 25.35 -55.99
C SER A 65 -29.43 25.77 -57.27
N ARG A 66 -29.17 24.84 -58.18
CA ARG A 66 -28.90 25.17 -59.60
C ARG A 66 -29.80 24.37 -60.52
N SER A 67 -30.40 25.17 -61.40
CA SER A 67 -31.42 24.97 -62.40
C SER A 67 -31.24 23.81 -63.37
N ARG A 68 -32.39 23.25 -63.72
CA ARG A 68 -32.64 22.33 -64.83
C ARG A 68 -32.23 22.89 -66.17
N LYS A 69 -31.56 22.10 -66.98
CA LYS A 69 -31.67 22.15 -68.49
C LYS A 69 -31.60 20.77 -69.11
N GLY A 70 -32.64 20.44 -69.87
CA GLY A 70 -32.58 19.59 -71.06
C GLY A 70 -32.57 18.09 -70.87
N GLN A 71 -33.76 17.48 -70.91
CA GLN A 71 -33.95 16.06 -71.20
C GLN A 71 -33.85 15.82 -72.69
N PRO A 72 -33.12 14.80 -73.17
CA PRO A 72 -33.42 14.12 -74.44
C PRO A 72 -34.29 12.88 -74.19
N ALA A 73 -35.15 12.56 -75.14
CA ALA A 73 -36.19 11.54 -75.11
C ALA A 73 -35.67 10.10 -74.93
N PRO A 74 -36.52 9.19 -74.39
CA PRO A 74 -36.11 7.84 -74.02
C PRO A 74 -35.92 6.93 -75.21
N ALA A 75 -34.74 6.30 -75.34
CA ALA A 75 -34.48 5.21 -76.24
C ALA A 75 -35.17 3.92 -75.75
N LYS A 76 -35.81 3.23 -76.70
CA LYS A 76 -36.54 1.95 -76.45
C LYS A 76 -35.59 0.88 -75.88
N PRO A 77 -36.02 0.09 -74.89
CA PRO A 77 -35.16 -0.93 -74.29
C PRO A 77 -34.93 -2.10 -75.21
N LYS A 78 -33.68 -2.39 -75.55
CA LYS A 78 -33.27 -3.66 -76.17
C LYS A 78 -33.44 -4.78 -75.11
N LYS A 79 -34.28 -5.76 -75.39
CA LYS A 79 -34.43 -7.01 -74.66
C LYS A 79 -33.07 -7.73 -74.62
N ARG A 80 -32.35 -7.62 -73.50
CA ARG A 80 -31.18 -8.50 -73.22
C ARG A 80 -31.77 -9.86 -72.80
N LYS A 81 -31.39 -10.91 -73.52
CA LYS A 81 -31.61 -12.29 -73.12
C LYS A 81 -30.83 -12.45 -71.85
N GLY A 82 -31.54 -12.52 -70.70
CA GLY A 82 -30.93 -12.73 -69.36
C GLY A 82 -30.22 -14.08 -69.36
N SER A 83 -28.92 -14.05 -69.16
CA SER A 83 -28.16 -15.24 -68.90
C SER A 83 -28.62 -15.81 -67.51
N LEU A 84 -29.17 -17.00 -67.51
CA LEU A 84 -29.60 -17.75 -66.33
C LEU A 84 -28.40 -18.16 -65.42
N VAL A 85 -27.18 -17.91 -65.88
CA VAL A 85 -25.95 -18.31 -65.16
C VAL A 85 -25.76 -17.53 -63.86
N LEU A 86 -26.07 -16.21 -63.87
CA LEU A 86 -25.85 -15.36 -62.66
C LEU A 86 -26.76 -15.71 -61.48
N PRO A 87 -28.09 -15.89 -61.68
CA PRO A 87 -28.97 -16.29 -60.55
C PRO A 87 -28.69 -17.71 -60.02
N VAL A 88 -28.25 -18.63 -60.91
CA VAL A 88 -27.85 -19.99 -60.51
C VAL A 88 -26.54 -19.95 -59.70
N LEU A 89 -25.58 -19.10 -60.10
CA LEU A 89 -24.32 -18.91 -59.33
C LEU A 89 -24.56 -18.33 -57.96
N ILE A 90 -25.45 -17.34 -57.83
CA ILE A 90 -25.84 -16.74 -56.53
C ILE A 90 -26.55 -17.76 -55.66
N LEU A 91 -27.43 -18.59 -56.21
CA LEU A 91 -28.13 -19.64 -55.47
C LEU A 91 -27.13 -20.71 -54.95
N VAL A 92 -26.20 -21.15 -55.77
CA VAL A 92 -25.15 -22.11 -55.40
C VAL A 92 -24.26 -21.52 -54.31
N LEU A 93 -23.86 -20.26 -54.42
CA LEU A 93 -23.05 -19.55 -53.41
C LEU A 93 -23.82 -19.40 -52.07
N ALA A 94 -25.11 -19.08 -52.14
CA ALA A 94 -25.94 -18.99 -50.93
C ALA A 94 -26.11 -20.34 -50.25
N VAL A 95 -26.32 -21.43 -51.01
CA VAL A 95 -26.45 -22.80 -50.45
C VAL A 95 -25.13 -23.29 -49.87
N THR A 96 -23.98 -22.99 -50.54
CA THR A 96 -22.67 -23.37 -49.97
C THR A 96 -22.33 -22.58 -48.72
N LEU A 97 -22.66 -21.27 -48.66
CA LEU A 97 -22.43 -20.44 -47.49
C LEU A 97 -23.29 -20.87 -46.32
N THR A 98 -24.59 -21.18 -46.56
CA THR A 98 -25.47 -21.69 -45.49
C THR A 98 -25.07 -23.08 -45.02
N SER A 99 -24.58 -23.94 -45.91
CA SER A 99 -24.07 -25.27 -45.56
C SER A 99 -22.78 -25.14 -44.75
N LEU A 100 -21.87 -24.24 -45.11
CA LEU A 100 -20.64 -23.98 -44.37
C LEU A 100 -20.94 -23.41 -42.98
N LEU A 101 -21.87 -22.46 -42.86
CA LEU A 101 -22.34 -21.90 -41.60
C LEU A 101 -23.04 -22.98 -40.74
N ALA A 102 -23.81 -23.87 -41.33
CA ALA A 102 -24.44 -24.99 -40.60
C ALA A 102 -23.38 -26.00 -40.13
N VAL A 103 -22.36 -26.29 -40.94
CA VAL A 103 -21.23 -27.18 -40.53
C VAL A 103 -20.42 -26.54 -39.41
N VAL A 104 -20.08 -25.24 -39.50
CA VAL A 104 -19.39 -24.50 -38.46
C VAL A 104 -20.23 -24.46 -37.16
N TYR A 105 -21.54 -24.19 -37.30
CA TYR A 105 -22.49 -24.20 -36.15
C TYR A 105 -22.60 -25.59 -35.51
N LEU A 106 -22.70 -26.67 -36.34
CA LEU A 106 -22.78 -28.04 -35.85
C LEU A 106 -21.45 -28.49 -35.23
N HIS A 107 -20.32 -28.09 -35.83
CA HIS A 107 -18.99 -28.38 -35.25
C HIS A 107 -18.78 -27.64 -33.93
N HIS A 108 -19.22 -26.41 -33.87
CA HIS A 108 -19.18 -25.58 -32.64
C HIS A 108 -20.10 -26.17 -31.55
N LYS A 109 -21.27 -26.70 -31.95
CA LYS A 109 -22.24 -27.31 -31.04
C LYS A 109 -21.83 -28.73 -30.62
N SER A 110 -21.11 -29.50 -31.45
CA SER A 110 -20.65 -30.85 -31.13
C SER A 110 -19.45 -30.91 -30.17
N GLY A 111 -18.75 -29.79 -30.00
CA GLY A 111 -17.69 -29.63 -28.99
C GLY A 111 -18.19 -29.08 -27.64
N MET A 112 -19.47 -28.76 -27.49
CA MET A 112 -20.00 -28.34 -26.20
C MET A 112 -20.19 -29.55 -25.28
N PRO A 113 -19.65 -29.50 -24.04
CA PRO A 113 -20.15 -30.35 -22.99
C PRO A 113 -21.68 -30.22 -22.91
N SER A 114 -22.38 -31.29 -22.57
CA SER A 114 -23.84 -31.20 -22.39
C SER A 114 -24.13 -30.08 -21.42
N SER A 115 -25.21 -29.31 -21.60
CA SER A 115 -25.62 -28.23 -20.69
C SER A 115 -25.71 -28.68 -19.23
N SER A 116 -25.90 -29.97 -19.00
CA SER A 116 -25.92 -30.59 -17.67
C SER A 116 -24.56 -30.56 -16.95
N VAL A 117 -23.43 -30.65 -17.68
CA VAL A 117 -22.09 -30.62 -17.06
C VAL A 117 -21.74 -29.24 -16.54
N TYR A 118 -22.00 -28.18 -17.34
CA TYR A 118 -21.85 -26.80 -16.87
C TYR A 118 -22.79 -26.51 -15.69
N GLN A 119 -24.01 -26.99 -15.76
CA GLN A 119 -25.03 -26.76 -14.72
C GLN A 119 -24.63 -27.40 -13.39
N THR A 120 -24.02 -28.58 -13.42
CA THR A 120 -23.56 -29.26 -12.21
C THR A 120 -22.38 -28.50 -11.58
N ALA A 121 -21.35 -28.15 -12.37
CA ALA A 121 -20.18 -27.42 -11.87
C ALA A 121 -20.56 -26.01 -11.37
N GLU A 122 -21.46 -25.32 -12.08
CA GLU A 122 -21.98 -24.01 -11.67
C GLU A 122 -22.72 -24.11 -10.32
N THR A 123 -23.60 -25.10 -10.19
CA THR A 123 -24.39 -25.29 -8.96
C THR A 123 -23.47 -25.58 -7.77
N GLU A 124 -22.43 -26.38 -7.96
CA GLU A 124 -21.47 -26.69 -6.90
C GLU A 124 -20.64 -25.44 -6.54
N ALA A 125 -20.13 -24.70 -7.54
CA ALA A 125 -19.37 -23.49 -7.30
C ALA A 125 -20.22 -22.38 -6.62
N MET A 126 -21.46 -22.21 -7.06
CA MET A 126 -22.40 -21.28 -6.41
C MET A 126 -22.68 -21.68 -4.97
N LYS A 127 -22.89 -22.99 -4.73
CA LYS A 127 -23.10 -23.50 -3.38
C LYS A 127 -21.91 -23.21 -2.47
N GLN A 128 -20.67 -23.43 -2.94
CA GLN A 128 -19.46 -23.13 -2.17
C GLN A 128 -19.37 -21.63 -1.85
N TYR A 129 -19.66 -20.76 -2.82
CA TYR A 129 -19.70 -19.30 -2.63
C TYR A 129 -20.78 -18.88 -1.63
N ASP A 130 -21.99 -19.41 -1.76
CA ASP A 130 -23.13 -19.11 -0.87
C ASP A 130 -22.82 -19.58 0.56
N ASP A 131 -22.28 -20.78 0.73
CA ASP A 131 -21.89 -21.34 2.03
C ASP A 131 -20.82 -20.46 2.70
N PHE A 132 -19.78 -20.06 1.95
CA PHE A 132 -18.74 -19.16 2.45
C PHE A 132 -19.30 -17.78 2.81
N THR A 133 -20.09 -17.18 1.92
CA THR A 133 -20.72 -15.88 2.16
C THR A 133 -21.64 -15.93 3.37
N ALA A 134 -22.40 -17.01 3.55
CA ALA A 134 -23.25 -17.22 4.72
C ALA A 134 -22.41 -17.34 6.01
N LEU A 135 -21.29 -18.05 5.98
CA LEU A 135 -20.34 -18.15 7.11
C LEU A 135 -19.86 -16.75 7.52
N VAL A 136 -19.37 -15.94 6.58
CA VAL A 136 -18.86 -14.60 6.83
C VAL A 136 -19.95 -13.67 7.37
N ASN A 137 -21.13 -13.65 6.73
CA ASN A 137 -22.22 -12.74 7.10
C ASN A 137 -22.84 -13.06 8.45
N ASN A 138 -22.97 -14.35 8.78
CA ASN A 138 -23.57 -14.81 10.04
C ASN A 138 -22.56 -14.94 11.19
N ALA A 139 -21.27 -14.67 10.94
CA ALA A 139 -20.25 -14.70 11.98
C ALA A 139 -20.57 -13.69 13.10
N VAL A 140 -20.42 -14.16 14.33
CA VAL A 140 -20.64 -13.34 15.53
C VAL A 140 -19.32 -12.76 16.01
N LYS A 141 -19.30 -11.46 16.18
CA LYS A 141 -18.14 -10.74 16.68
C LYS A 141 -17.86 -11.07 18.16
N PRO A 142 -16.65 -11.51 18.53
CA PRO A 142 -16.25 -11.61 19.92
C PRO A 142 -16.28 -10.24 20.63
N ASP A 143 -16.50 -10.26 21.96
CA ASP A 143 -16.69 -9.04 22.74
C ASP A 143 -15.44 -8.14 22.78
N ASP A 144 -14.24 -8.74 22.74
CA ASP A 144 -12.95 -8.04 22.77
C ASP A 144 -12.48 -7.52 21.40
N TRP A 145 -13.26 -7.76 20.33
CA TRP A 145 -12.93 -7.29 19.00
C TRP A 145 -13.59 -5.94 18.70
N ASP A 146 -12.84 -5.05 18.05
CA ASP A 146 -13.36 -3.81 17.51
C ASP A 146 -14.36 -4.08 16.36
N GLU A 147 -15.42 -3.30 16.27
CA GLU A 147 -16.45 -3.44 15.23
C GLU A 147 -15.90 -3.12 13.84
N GLY A 148 -15.07 -2.07 13.74
CA GLY A 148 -14.43 -1.67 12.47
C GLY A 148 -13.47 -2.75 11.98
N ALA A 149 -12.63 -3.29 12.87
CA ALA A 149 -11.73 -4.40 12.57
C ALA A 149 -12.47 -5.63 12.06
N PHE A 150 -13.54 -6.02 12.77
CA PHE A 150 -14.33 -7.18 12.38
C PHE A 150 -14.99 -7.00 11.00
N ASN A 151 -15.51 -5.81 10.71
CA ASN A 151 -16.07 -5.49 9.39
C ASN A 151 -15.00 -5.46 8.30
N THR A 152 -13.80 -4.98 8.60
CA THR A 152 -12.64 -5.04 7.69
C THR A 152 -12.29 -6.49 7.35
N MET A 153 -12.22 -7.37 8.35
CA MET A 153 -11.96 -8.80 8.13
C MET A 153 -13.04 -9.47 7.29
N LYS A 154 -14.33 -9.15 7.52
CA LYS A 154 -15.46 -9.64 6.70
C LYS A 154 -15.33 -9.20 5.24
N GLN A 155 -15.07 -7.92 5.02
CA GLN A 155 -14.93 -7.40 3.65
C GLN A 155 -13.73 -8.04 2.94
N ALA A 156 -12.59 -8.13 3.62
CA ALA A 156 -11.39 -8.76 3.08
C ALA A 156 -11.61 -10.24 2.72
N ALA A 157 -12.43 -10.95 3.49
CA ALA A 157 -12.79 -12.33 3.18
C ALA A 157 -13.62 -12.44 1.90
N LEU A 158 -14.65 -11.59 1.76
CA LEU A 158 -15.50 -11.56 0.58
C LEU A 158 -14.72 -11.16 -0.68
N ASP A 159 -13.82 -10.18 -0.56
CA ASP A 159 -12.97 -9.71 -1.66
C ASP A 159 -11.90 -10.74 -2.09
N ALA A 160 -11.48 -11.60 -1.16
CA ALA A 160 -10.49 -12.63 -1.43
C ALA A 160 -11.06 -13.87 -2.14
N TYR A 161 -12.39 -14.06 -2.14
CA TYR A 161 -13.00 -15.25 -2.76
C TYR A 161 -12.88 -15.19 -4.28
N ASP A 162 -12.24 -16.21 -4.87
CA ASP A 162 -12.05 -16.29 -6.32
C ASP A 162 -13.33 -16.75 -7.03
N GLN A 163 -13.99 -15.82 -7.73
CA GLN A 163 -15.17 -16.05 -8.56
C GLN A 163 -14.84 -16.24 -10.05
N SER A 164 -13.57 -16.33 -10.42
CA SER A 164 -13.14 -16.42 -11.82
C SER A 164 -13.72 -17.63 -12.54
N PHE A 165 -13.88 -18.74 -11.82
CA PHE A 165 -14.49 -19.95 -12.35
C PHE A 165 -15.97 -19.77 -12.72
N LEU A 166 -16.78 -19.14 -11.86
CA LEU A 166 -18.16 -18.80 -12.15
C LEU A 166 -18.30 -17.85 -13.36
N THR A 167 -17.43 -16.86 -13.41
CA THR A 167 -17.36 -15.91 -14.54
C THR A 167 -17.02 -16.63 -15.85
N THR A 168 -16.08 -17.61 -15.79
CA THR A 168 -15.69 -18.41 -16.96
C THR A 168 -16.85 -19.31 -17.43
N ILE A 169 -17.59 -19.93 -16.52
CA ILE A 169 -18.79 -20.71 -16.86
C ILE A 169 -19.84 -19.84 -17.54
N GLU A 170 -20.12 -18.66 -16.99
CA GLU A 170 -21.08 -17.72 -17.56
C GLU A 170 -20.67 -17.26 -18.96
N ALA A 171 -19.40 -16.88 -19.15
CA ALA A 171 -18.86 -16.52 -20.47
C ALA A 171 -19.00 -17.68 -21.48
N ALA A 172 -18.68 -18.91 -21.06
CA ALA A 172 -18.82 -20.11 -21.91
C ALA A 172 -20.26 -20.36 -22.31
N LYS A 173 -21.23 -20.22 -21.39
CA LYS A 173 -22.67 -20.32 -21.66
C LYS A 173 -23.13 -19.24 -22.65
N ASN A 174 -22.58 -18.03 -22.55
CA ASN A 174 -22.87 -16.90 -23.44
C ASN A 174 -22.17 -16.96 -24.80
N GLY A 175 -21.39 -18.00 -25.05
CA GLY A 175 -20.81 -18.28 -26.36
C GLY A 175 -19.36 -17.93 -26.52
N ASP A 176 -18.65 -17.53 -25.48
CA ASP A 176 -17.21 -17.26 -25.51
C ASP A 176 -16.43 -18.54 -25.80
N ALA A 177 -15.66 -18.55 -26.91
CA ALA A 177 -14.91 -19.73 -27.37
C ALA A 177 -13.70 -20.01 -26.46
N ALA A 178 -13.00 -18.96 -25.99
CA ALA A 178 -11.84 -19.12 -25.13
C ALA A 178 -12.23 -19.68 -23.76
N ALA A 179 -13.33 -19.19 -23.20
CA ALA A 179 -13.88 -19.73 -21.94
C ALA A 179 -14.30 -21.19 -22.06
N ARG A 180 -14.88 -21.57 -23.23
CA ARG A 180 -15.19 -22.98 -23.51
C ARG A 180 -13.97 -23.84 -23.61
N ASP A 181 -12.95 -23.39 -24.33
CA ASP A 181 -11.69 -24.13 -24.49
C ASP A 181 -11.00 -24.30 -23.14
N GLN A 182 -11.03 -23.30 -22.26
CA GLN A 182 -10.50 -23.36 -20.93
C GLN A 182 -11.22 -24.44 -20.07
N LEU A 183 -12.56 -24.50 -20.13
CA LEU A 183 -13.35 -25.49 -19.37
C LEU A 183 -13.25 -26.90 -19.98
N ASN A 184 -13.08 -27.02 -21.30
CA ASN A 184 -12.99 -28.29 -22.01
C ASN A 184 -11.58 -28.91 -22.00
N ALA A 185 -10.58 -28.20 -21.51
CA ALA A 185 -9.21 -28.73 -21.40
C ALA A 185 -9.11 -29.91 -20.41
N THR A 186 -10.13 -30.12 -19.58
CA THR A 186 -10.25 -31.25 -18.63
C THR A 186 -11.41 -32.15 -19.03
N SER A 187 -11.23 -33.47 -18.82
CA SER A 187 -12.28 -34.48 -19.12
C SER A 187 -13.53 -34.37 -18.25
N GLU A 188 -13.42 -33.73 -17.10
CA GLU A 188 -14.49 -33.33 -16.17
C GLU A 188 -14.29 -31.89 -15.76
N ILE A 189 -15.39 -31.14 -15.69
CA ILE A 189 -15.37 -29.77 -15.16
C ILE A 189 -15.47 -29.89 -13.65
N THR A 190 -14.32 -29.70 -12.98
CA THR A 190 -14.23 -29.65 -11.52
C THR A 190 -14.14 -28.22 -11.03
N VAL A 191 -14.79 -27.90 -9.92
CA VAL A 191 -14.63 -26.60 -9.25
C VAL A 191 -13.22 -26.51 -8.73
N PRO A 192 -12.43 -25.47 -9.08
CA PRO A 192 -11.09 -25.28 -8.55
C PRO A 192 -11.11 -25.11 -7.04
N GLU A 193 -10.03 -25.53 -6.38
CA GLU A 193 -9.81 -25.18 -4.98
C GLU A 193 -9.64 -23.66 -4.85
N GLN A 194 -10.24 -23.11 -3.80
CA GLN A 194 -10.08 -21.70 -3.46
C GLN A 194 -8.66 -21.43 -2.93
N PRO A 195 -8.15 -20.19 -3.05
CA PRO A 195 -6.85 -19.83 -2.49
C PRO A 195 -6.74 -20.20 -1.01
N GLU A 196 -5.53 -20.54 -0.55
CA GLU A 196 -5.25 -20.88 0.86
C GLU A 196 -5.77 -19.80 1.83
N LYS A 197 -5.77 -18.55 1.43
CA LYS A 197 -6.31 -17.43 2.21
C LYS A 197 -7.80 -17.61 2.56
N ILE A 198 -8.60 -18.23 1.69
CA ILE A 198 -10.01 -18.52 1.98
C ILE A 198 -10.14 -19.54 3.10
N ARG A 199 -9.32 -20.58 3.11
CA ARG A 199 -9.28 -21.56 4.20
C ARG A 199 -8.90 -20.91 5.54
N LEU A 200 -8.01 -19.92 5.54
CA LEU A 200 -7.67 -19.15 6.75
C LEU A 200 -8.85 -18.29 7.22
N PHE A 201 -9.61 -17.69 6.31
CA PHE A 201 -10.82 -16.97 6.67
C PHE A 201 -11.93 -17.89 7.19
N GLU A 202 -12.11 -19.08 6.59
CA GLU A 202 -13.06 -20.09 7.11
C GLU A 202 -12.71 -20.45 8.56
N GLN A 203 -11.44 -20.71 8.85
CA GLN A 203 -10.96 -20.97 10.20
C GLN A 203 -11.21 -19.77 11.13
N PHE A 204 -10.90 -18.56 10.68
CA PHE A 204 -11.09 -17.31 11.44
C PHE A 204 -12.55 -17.11 11.87
N PHE A 205 -13.52 -17.32 10.97
CA PHE A 205 -14.94 -17.14 11.27
C PHE A 205 -15.57 -18.35 11.95
N THR A 206 -14.96 -19.52 11.89
CA THR A 206 -15.46 -20.74 12.56
C THR A 206 -14.96 -20.87 13.99
N ASP A 207 -13.68 -20.54 14.22
CA ASP A 207 -13.02 -20.63 15.55
C ASP A 207 -12.25 -19.34 15.84
N SER A 208 -12.97 -18.31 16.22
CA SER A 208 -12.39 -16.99 16.56
C SER A 208 -11.47 -17.01 17.78
N SER A 209 -11.51 -18.08 18.61
CA SER A 209 -10.72 -18.16 19.85
C SER A 209 -9.21 -18.23 19.62
N ALA A 210 -8.78 -18.58 18.41
CA ALA A 210 -7.36 -18.62 18.04
C ALA A 210 -6.77 -17.21 17.80
N TRP A 211 -7.60 -16.17 17.69
CA TRP A 211 -7.18 -14.78 17.43
C TRP A 211 -7.58 -13.86 18.61
N PRO A 212 -6.62 -13.39 19.42
CA PRO A 212 -6.89 -12.39 20.47
C PRO A 212 -7.36 -11.06 19.85
N GLY A 213 -8.25 -10.33 20.54
CA GLY A 213 -8.69 -9.00 20.11
C GLY A 213 -7.54 -8.03 19.83
N ALA A 214 -6.45 -8.12 20.60
CA ALA A 214 -5.25 -7.30 20.40
C ALA A 214 -4.65 -7.40 18.99
N ILE A 215 -4.73 -8.58 18.33
CA ILE A 215 -4.22 -8.74 16.97
C ILE A 215 -5.28 -8.35 15.94
N VAL A 216 -6.54 -8.74 16.16
CA VAL A 216 -7.63 -8.46 15.20
C VAL A 216 -7.90 -6.97 15.07
N ASN A 217 -7.84 -6.24 16.20
CA ASN A 217 -8.14 -4.81 16.25
C ASN A 217 -7.14 -3.94 15.45
N LEU A 218 -6.00 -4.49 15.01
CA LEU A 218 -5.09 -3.81 14.08
C LEU A 218 -5.79 -3.48 12.74
N ALA A 219 -6.72 -4.32 12.30
CA ALA A 219 -7.46 -4.09 11.04
C ALA A 219 -8.39 -2.87 11.08
N ALA A 220 -8.70 -2.32 12.27
CA ALA A 220 -9.51 -1.11 12.38
C ALA A 220 -8.77 0.14 11.88
N SER A 221 -7.46 0.21 12.16
CA SER A 221 -6.60 1.34 11.77
C SER A 221 -5.86 1.10 10.45
N ASP A 222 -5.53 -0.15 10.16
CA ASP A 222 -4.78 -0.53 8.96
C ASP A 222 -5.34 -1.82 8.32
N PRO A 223 -6.19 -1.68 7.27
CA PRO A 223 -6.74 -2.84 6.56
C PRO A 223 -5.67 -3.74 5.88
N SER A 224 -4.45 -3.24 5.66
CA SER A 224 -3.35 -4.04 5.09
C SER A 224 -2.83 -5.13 6.04
N MET A 225 -3.18 -5.04 7.34
CA MET A 225 -2.82 -6.02 8.37
C MET A 225 -3.56 -7.37 8.26
N VAL A 226 -4.52 -7.51 7.36
CA VAL A 226 -5.35 -8.73 7.25
C VAL A 226 -4.51 -10.00 7.14
N ASP A 227 -3.49 -10.03 6.27
CA ASP A 227 -2.63 -11.22 6.11
C ASP A 227 -1.79 -11.52 7.36
N PHE A 228 -1.29 -10.47 8.00
CA PHE A 228 -0.60 -10.58 9.28
C PHE A 228 -1.51 -11.13 10.36
N ILE A 229 -2.76 -10.66 10.44
CA ILE A 229 -3.76 -11.16 11.41
C ILE A 229 -4.07 -12.64 11.15
N LEU A 230 -4.35 -13.03 9.91
CA LEU A 230 -4.70 -14.41 9.56
C LEU A 230 -3.57 -15.40 9.89
N ALA A 231 -2.32 -14.99 9.76
CA ALA A 231 -1.15 -15.83 10.06
C ALA A 231 -0.93 -16.07 11.56
N TYR A 232 -1.57 -15.29 12.45
CA TYR A 232 -1.30 -15.32 13.89
C TYR A 232 -1.32 -16.70 14.55
N PRO A 233 -2.28 -17.61 14.30
CA PRO A 233 -2.31 -18.91 14.98
C PRO A 233 -1.09 -19.76 14.72
N SER A 234 -0.53 -19.70 13.52
CA SER A 234 0.65 -20.48 13.08
C SER A 234 1.98 -19.75 13.27
N ALA A 235 1.95 -18.48 13.69
CA ALA A 235 3.12 -17.62 13.76
C ALA A 235 4.08 -18.02 14.91
N ASN A 236 5.37 -17.72 14.70
CA ASN A 236 6.37 -17.78 15.78
C ASN A 236 6.16 -16.63 16.77
N LYS A 237 5.82 -16.98 18.02
CA LYS A 237 5.56 -16.00 19.08
C LYS A 237 6.77 -15.72 19.98
N ASP A 238 7.89 -16.39 19.74
CA ASP A 238 9.15 -16.16 20.47
C ASP A 238 10.06 -15.14 19.78
N GLY A 239 9.72 -14.76 18.55
CA GLY A 239 10.56 -13.97 17.65
C GLY A 239 11.69 -14.77 17.03
N ASN A 240 12.17 -14.33 15.89
CA ASN A 240 13.27 -14.95 15.14
C ASN A 240 14.58 -14.21 15.42
N ARG A 241 15.39 -14.71 16.37
CA ARG A 241 16.69 -14.12 16.72
C ARG A 241 17.72 -14.24 15.60
N ASP A 242 17.53 -15.19 14.68
CA ASP A 242 18.44 -15.42 13.56
C ASP A 242 18.04 -14.62 12.31
N ALA A 243 16.97 -13.80 12.39
CA ALA A 243 16.57 -12.92 11.31
C ALA A 243 17.70 -11.94 10.93
N GLN A 244 17.98 -11.82 9.64
CA GLN A 244 19.04 -10.97 9.12
C GLN A 244 18.45 -9.69 8.53
N ILE A 245 19.05 -8.55 8.88
CA ILE A 245 18.71 -7.23 8.32
C ILE A 245 19.73 -6.90 7.22
N ALA A 246 19.25 -6.50 6.04
CA ALA A 246 20.16 -5.99 5.00
C ALA A 246 20.84 -4.70 5.47
N THR A 247 22.15 -4.58 5.23
CA THR A 247 22.96 -3.44 5.72
C THR A 247 23.57 -2.60 4.60
N ASP A 248 23.28 -2.91 3.35
CA ASP A 248 23.71 -2.14 2.17
C ASP A 248 23.03 -0.77 2.06
N ALA A 249 21.85 -0.62 2.70
CA ALA A 249 21.14 0.63 2.89
C ALA A 249 20.44 0.63 4.25
N LEU A 250 20.06 1.82 4.74
CA LEU A 250 19.17 1.91 5.89
C LEU A 250 17.80 1.30 5.52
N GLN A 251 17.40 0.28 6.24
CA GLN A 251 16.14 -0.44 5.99
C GLN A 251 14.96 0.27 6.66
N ASP A 252 13.82 0.25 6.01
CA ASP A 252 12.54 0.69 6.59
C ASP A 252 11.87 -0.50 7.29
N LEU A 253 12.26 -0.77 8.53
CA LEU A 253 11.78 -1.91 9.30
C LEU A 253 10.38 -1.65 9.85
N LYS A 254 9.56 -2.70 9.88
CA LYS A 254 8.17 -2.62 10.38
C LYS A 254 7.95 -3.51 11.60
N THR A 255 7.21 -3.01 12.59
CA THR A 255 6.81 -3.81 13.77
C THR A 255 5.93 -4.99 13.37
N ALA A 256 5.17 -4.88 12.26
CA ALA A 256 4.31 -5.92 11.71
C ALA A 256 5.05 -6.98 10.86
N ASN A 257 6.34 -7.17 11.08
CA ASN A 257 7.10 -8.22 10.40
C ASN A 257 6.87 -9.59 11.07
N PRO A 258 6.63 -10.68 10.32
CA PRO A 258 6.43 -12.03 10.87
C PRO A 258 7.56 -12.56 11.74
N ASP A 259 8.80 -12.10 11.56
CA ASP A 259 9.95 -12.54 12.35
C ASP A 259 9.91 -12.08 13.82
N TRP A 260 9.19 -10.98 14.13
CA TRP A 260 9.14 -10.42 15.47
C TRP A 260 7.78 -9.89 15.92
N GLY A 261 6.88 -9.52 15.00
CA GLY A 261 5.65 -8.79 15.31
C GLY A 261 4.67 -9.53 16.21
N TYR A 262 4.72 -10.86 16.25
CA TYR A 262 3.80 -11.68 17.05
C TYR A 262 4.30 -11.97 18.47
N MET A 263 5.55 -11.63 18.81
CA MET A 263 6.08 -11.89 20.14
C MET A 263 5.48 -10.94 21.19
N GLN A 264 5.45 -11.37 22.43
CA GLN A 264 5.14 -10.50 23.56
C GLN A 264 6.26 -9.51 23.79
N TYR A 265 5.94 -8.22 23.98
CA TYR A 265 6.88 -7.18 24.35
C TYR A 265 6.21 -6.13 25.23
N GLY A 266 6.76 -5.90 26.40
CA GLY A 266 6.10 -5.05 27.41
C GLY A 266 4.70 -5.57 27.76
N ASN A 267 3.72 -4.70 27.67
CA ASN A 267 2.32 -5.00 28.02
C ASN A 267 1.48 -5.47 26.82
N GLY A 268 2.07 -5.70 25.63
CA GLY A 268 1.33 -6.05 24.42
C GLY A 268 2.11 -6.93 23.45
N LEU A 269 1.60 -7.05 22.24
CA LEU A 269 2.32 -7.69 21.16
C LEU A 269 3.33 -6.70 20.55
N PHE A 270 4.45 -7.22 20.07
CA PHE A 270 5.52 -6.40 19.52
C PHE A 270 5.04 -5.48 18.36
N VAL A 271 4.11 -5.95 17.53
CA VAL A 271 3.50 -5.13 16.50
C VAL A 271 2.88 -3.84 17.03
N GLN A 272 2.43 -3.82 18.29
CA GLN A 272 1.80 -2.66 18.94
C GLN A 272 2.79 -1.83 19.76
N THR A 273 3.75 -2.49 20.39
CA THR A 273 4.62 -1.88 21.41
C THR A 273 6.09 -1.82 21.01
N GLY A 274 6.47 -2.46 19.90
CA GLY A 274 7.86 -2.63 19.46
C GLY A 274 8.45 -1.46 18.67
N GLY A 275 7.81 -0.28 18.64
CA GLY A 275 8.29 0.87 17.86
C GLY A 275 9.72 1.30 18.19
N ALA A 276 10.06 1.45 19.48
CA ALA A 276 11.41 1.83 19.91
C ALA A 276 12.48 0.79 19.53
N PRO A 277 12.35 -0.52 19.85
CA PRO A 277 13.33 -1.51 19.44
C PRO A 277 13.44 -1.65 17.92
N THR A 278 12.36 -1.46 17.15
CA THR A 278 12.41 -1.48 15.69
C THR A 278 13.21 -0.29 15.17
N ALA A 279 12.92 0.94 15.63
CA ALA A 279 13.66 2.14 15.25
C ALA A 279 15.17 2.04 15.59
N ILE A 280 15.53 1.48 16.75
CA ILE A 280 16.93 1.25 17.12
C ILE A 280 17.57 0.22 16.19
N SER A 281 16.89 -0.90 15.90
CA SER A 281 17.43 -1.93 15.02
C SER A 281 17.67 -1.40 13.62
N GLU A 282 16.77 -0.60 13.09
CA GLU A 282 16.89 0.06 11.81
C GLU A 282 18.15 0.91 11.72
N VAL A 283 18.37 1.79 12.72
CA VAL A 283 19.52 2.68 12.77
C VAL A 283 20.82 1.91 13.04
N PHE A 284 20.81 0.99 14.02
CA PHE A 284 22.03 0.35 14.49
C PHE A 284 22.51 -0.75 13.57
N SER A 285 21.63 -1.52 12.93
CA SER A 285 22.05 -2.51 11.92
C SER A 285 22.82 -1.84 10.78
N TRP A 286 22.37 -0.67 10.33
CA TRP A 286 23.02 0.09 9.28
C TRP A 286 24.33 0.77 9.77
N LEU A 287 24.32 1.44 10.93
CA LEU A 287 25.51 2.10 11.46
C LEU A 287 26.61 1.10 11.77
N LEU A 288 26.29 -0.04 12.40
CA LEU A 288 27.26 -1.07 12.75
C LEU A 288 27.62 -1.99 11.58
N GLN A 289 26.87 -1.94 10.46
CA GLN A 289 26.98 -2.91 9.37
C GLN A 289 26.85 -4.36 9.85
N ASP A 290 25.95 -4.56 10.84
CA ASP A 290 25.71 -5.86 11.46
C ASP A 290 24.29 -6.37 11.11
N PRO A 291 24.17 -7.37 10.23
CA PRO A 291 22.88 -7.92 9.80
C PRO A 291 22.14 -8.66 10.92
N THR A 292 22.82 -9.02 12.02
CA THR A 292 22.19 -9.74 13.16
C THR A 292 21.53 -8.79 14.15
N PHE A 293 21.67 -7.48 13.93
CA PHE A 293 21.11 -6.45 14.82
C PHE A 293 19.63 -6.21 14.53
N ASN A 294 18.82 -7.22 14.79
CA ASN A 294 17.38 -7.22 14.48
C ASN A 294 16.51 -6.76 15.69
N PRO A 295 15.22 -6.47 15.50
CA PRO A 295 14.32 -6.02 16.57
C PRO A 295 14.21 -6.97 17.77
N VAL A 296 14.40 -8.28 17.59
CA VAL A 296 14.41 -9.25 18.70
C VAL A 296 15.63 -9.03 19.60
N THR A 297 16.80 -8.79 19.02
CA THR A 297 18.04 -8.48 19.75
C THR A 297 17.88 -7.24 20.62
N VAL A 298 17.27 -6.17 20.09
CA VAL A 298 17.01 -4.94 20.86
C VAL A 298 15.92 -5.14 21.90
N ALA A 299 14.88 -5.93 21.58
CA ALA A 299 13.84 -6.25 22.55
C ALA A 299 14.38 -7.07 23.75
N ASP A 300 15.30 -8.00 23.50
CA ASP A 300 15.96 -8.76 24.57
C ASP A 300 16.81 -7.85 25.46
N PHE A 301 17.54 -6.89 24.88
CA PHE A 301 18.22 -5.82 25.62
C PHE A 301 17.23 -5.00 26.45
N ALA A 302 16.14 -4.55 25.83
CA ALA A 302 15.14 -3.74 26.51
C ALA A 302 14.55 -4.45 27.74
N ARG A 303 14.21 -5.75 27.60
CA ARG A 303 13.74 -6.57 28.72
C ARG A 303 14.78 -6.70 29.83
N GLN A 304 16.04 -6.91 29.48
CA GLN A 304 17.12 -7.05 30.46
C GLN A 304 17.28 -5.81 31.37
N TYR A 305 17.00 -4.63 30.79
CA TYR A 305 17.14 -3.34 31.50
C TYR A 305 15.79 -2.66 31.80
N GLU A 306 14.69 -3.40 31.68
CA GLU A 306 13.32 -2.95 31.97
C GLU A 306 12.83 -1.75 31.16
N TYR A 307 13.39 -1.53 29.96
CA TYR A 307 12.90 -0.52 29.01
C TYR A 307 11.67 -0.96 28.23
N ASP A 308 11.34 -2.26 28.23
CA ASP A 308 10.18 -2.81 27.54
C ASP A 308 8.85 -2.35 28.14
N LEU A 309 8.84 -1.98 29.43
CA LEU A 309 7.66 -1.45 30.13
C LEU A 309 7.58 0.08 30.10
N THR A 310 8.72 0.74 29.95
CA THR A 310 8.82 2.21 29.96
C THR A 310 10.00 2.65 29.09
N PRO A 311 9.80 2.82 27.77
CA PRO A 311 10.90 3.12 26.83
C PRO A 311 11.61 4.44 27.10
N ALA A 312 10.93 5.39 27.72
CA ALA A 312 11.49 6.69 28.09
C ALA A 312 11.13 7.02 29.55
N ARG A 313 12.14 7.34 30.34
CA ARG A 313 12.03 7.78 31.74
C ARG A 313 12.76 9.11 31.89
N ASP A 314 12.49 9.87 32.93
CA ASP A 314 13.19 11.10 33.24
C ASP A 314 14.72 10.84 33.34
N GLY A 315 15.47 11.38 32.37
CA GLY A 315 16.93 11.27 32.32
C GLY A 315 17.50 9.93 31.85
N ASP A 316 16.65 8.93 31.58
CA ASP A 316 17.04 7.63 31.07
C ASP A 316 16.06 7.16 30.00
N SER A 317 16.59 6.59 28.92
CA SER A 317 15.77 6.07 27.82
C SER A 317 16.44 4.86 27.17
N ILE A 318 15.66 4.02 26.53
CA ILE A 318 16.15 2.89 25.74
C ILE A 318 17.20 3.36 24.71
N PHE A 319 17.06 4.57 24.15
CA PHE A 319 17.98 5.13 23.16
C PHE A 319 19.35 5.42 23.74
N ALA A 320 19.40 6.06 24.93
CA ALA A 320 20.63 6.33 25.65
C ALA A 320 21.30 5.04 26.14
N GLY A 321 20.50 4.13 26.70
CA GLY A 321 20.96 2.82 27.15
C GLY A 321 21.54 1.98 26.01
N ALA A 322 20.84 1.91 24.89
CA ALA A 322 21.28 1.20 23.70
C ALA A 322 22.57 1.81 23.12
N ALA A 323 22.61 3.12 22.95
CA ALA A 323 23.79 3.83 22.44
C ALA A 323 25.03 3.55 23.29
N LEU A 324 24.88 3.58 24.63
CA LEU A 324 25.96 3.26 25.56
C LEU A 324 26.37 1.79 25.46
N ASN A 325 25.41 0.86 25.42
CA ASN A 325 25.66 -0.58 25.40
C ASN A 325 26.45 -1.03 24.16
N TRP A 326 26.12 -0.45 22.98
CA TRP A 326 26.73 -0.82 21.72
C TRP A 326 27.79 0.18 21.23
N GLY A 327 28.10 1.22 22.02
CA GLY A 327 29.15 2.16 21.72
C GLY A 327 28.87 3.08 20.53
N ILE A 328 27.59 3.33 20.24
CA ILE A 328 27.18 4.26 19.19
C ILE A 328 27.09 5.68 19.75
N PRO A 329 27.76 6.67 19.16
CA PRO A 329 27.59 8.06 19.55
C PRO A 329 26.14 8.52 19.40
N MET A 330 25.58 9.15 20.43
CA MET A 330 24.24 9.67 20.45
C MET A 330 24.22 11.07 21.09
N ASN A 331 23.34 11.93 20.59
CA ASN A 331 23.07 13.24 21.18
C ASN A 331 21.55 13.46 21.28
N PRO A 332 20.99 13.67 22.47
CA PRO A 332 19.62 14.11 22.60
C PRO A 332 19.51 15.55 22.07
N LEU A 333 18.53 15.78 21.21
CA LEU A 333 18.27 17.08 20.61
C LEU A 333 17.00 17.69 21.23
N PRO A 334 16.98 19.01 21.43
CA PRO A 334 15.69 19.69 21.64
C PRO A 334 14.78 19.48 20.43
N ALA A 335 13.47 19.40 20.68
CA ALA A 335 12.47 19.20 19.64
C ALA A 335 12.22 20.51 18.86
N TYR A 336 13.25 21.04 18.23
CA TYR A 336 13.20 22.20 17.35
C TYR A 336 13.56 21.84 15.93
N GLN A 337 12.77 22.30 14.98
CA GLN A 337 12.94 22.00 13.55
C GLN A 337 14.38 22.26 13.06
N THR A 338 14.97 23.41 13.44
CA THR A 338 16.32 23.77 13.02
C THR A 338 17.39 22.81 13.53
N GLN A 339 17.30 22.39 14.80
CA GLN A 339 18.33 21.51 15.40
C GLN A 339 18.25 20.08 14.86
N ILE A 340 17.02 19.60 14.63
CA ILE A 340 16.80 18.30 13.99
C ILE A 340 17.27 18.36 12.53
N GLY A 341 16.86 19.41 11.80
CA GLY A 341 17.27 19.61 10.40
C GLY A 341 18.79 19.73 10.22
N ASP A 342 19.49 20.43 11.14
CA ASP A 342 20.94 20.56 11.12
C ASP A 342 21.65 19.19 11.35
N ALA A 343 21.10 18.36 12.24
CA ALA A 343 21.63 17.00 12.47
C ALA A 343 21.43 16.12 11.22
N LEU A 344 20.23 16.14 10.62
CA LEU A 344 19.94 15.41 9.39
C LEU A 344 20.82 15.89 8.23
N ALA A 345 21.01 17.20 8.08
CA ALA A 345 21.89 17.77 7.05
C ALA A 345 23.36 17.41 7.27
N ALA A 346 23.77 17.16 8.51
CA ALA A 346 25.10 16.63 8.85
C ALA A 346 25.26 15.14 8.50
N GLY A 347 24.17 14.46 8.14
CA GLY A 347 24.12 13.03 7.85
C GLY A 347 23.92 12.14 9.08
N ASP A 348 23.50 12.73 10.20
CA ASP A 348 23.05 11.96 11.35
C ASP A 348 21.67 11.34 11.04
N ILE A 349 21.35 10.20 11.64
CA ILE A 349 19.99 9.65 11.65
C ILE A 349 19.34 10.05 12.96
N VAL A 350 18.09 10.52 12.91
CA VAL A 350 17.41 11.02 14.09
C VAL A 350 16.17 10.18 14.38
N ILE A 351 16.11 9.56 15.56
CA ILE A 351 14.87 8.96 16.05
C ILE A 351 14.08 10.06 16.74
N LEU A 352 12.84 10.27 16.28
CA LEU A 352 11.89 11.26 16.80
C LEU A 352 10.87 10.54 17.66
N GLN A 353 10.56 11.10 18.84
CA GLN A 353 9.46 10.65 19.68
C GLN A 353 8.29 11.62 19.52
N GLN A 354 7.12 11.10 19.22
CA GLN A 354 5.83 11.79 19.33
C GLN A 354 5.06 11.28 20.54
N GLY A 355 4.09 12.04 21.00
CA GLY A 355 3.28 11.68 22.17
C GLY A 355 4.03 11.85 23.49
N ASP A 356 3.42 11.35 24.55
CA ASP A 356 4.00 11.37 25.88
C ASP A 356 4.74 10.04 26.20
N ASN A 357 5.29 9.96 27.42
CA ASN A 357 6.03 8.76 27.85
C ASN A 357 5.11 7.56 28.14
N GLU A 358 3.80 7.74 28.23
CA GLU A 358 2.84 6.66 28.45
C GLU A 358 2.42 6.02 27.13
N ASN A 359 2.35 6.83 26.05
CA ASN A 359 1.96 6.40 24.72
C ASN A 359 2.94 6.98 23.67
N PRO A 360 4.23 6.59 23.71
CA PRO A 360 5.21 7.11 22.78
C PRO A 360 5.06 6.47 21.41
N HIS A 361 5.16 7.29 20.37
CA HIS A 361 5.28 6.86 18.98
C HIS A 361 6.65 7.28 18.45
N PHE A 362 7.33 6.40 17.73
CA PHE A 362 8.70 6.64 17.26
C PHE A 362 8.77 6.63 15.75
N LEU A 363 9.45 7.64 15.21
CA LEU A 363 9.74 7.80 13.79
C LEU A 363 11.24 7.83 13.59
N VAL A 364 11.71 7.41 12.42
CA VAL A 364 13.13 7.52 12.03
C VAL A 364 13.26 8.53 10.90
N ALA A 365 13.88 9.67 11.19
CA ALA A 365 14.23 10.66 10.19
C ALA A 365 15.63 10.34 9.64
N THR A 366 15.72 10.09 8.34
CA THR A 366 16.92 9.55 7.68
C THR A 366 17.70 10.57 6.87
N GLY A 367 17.13 11.75 6.64
CA GLY A 367 17.74 12.84 5.90
C GLY A 367 16.76 13.94 5.53
N VAL A 368 17.27 14.87 4.72
CA VAL A 368 16.50 16.00 4.17
C VAL A 368 16.60 15.94 2.65
N ASP A 369 15.47 16.07 1.96
CA ASP A 369 15.44 16.13 0.50
C ASP A 369 15.82 17.53 -0.04
N GLU A 370 15.84 17.68 -1.37
CA GLU A 370 16.18 18.93 -2.06
C GLU A 370 15.20 20.09 -1.78
N ASN A 371 13.99 19.78 -1.29
CA ASN A 371 12.92 20.73 -0.97
C ASN A 371 12.89 21.06 0.53
N GLY A 372 13.81 20.53 1.33
CA GLY A 372 13.84 20.71 2.78
C GLY A 372 12.89 19.82 3.55
N MET A 373 12.24 18.84 2.89
CA MET A 373 11.36 17.86 3.54
C MET A 373 12.20 16.80 4.25
N TRP A 374 11.76 16.34 5.42
CA TRP A 374 12.39 15.23 6.12
C TRP A 374 11.95 13.90 5.54
N ILE A 375 12.87 12.99 5.29
CA ILE A 375 12.56 11.62 4.90
C ILE A 375 12.28 10.84 6.18
N ILE A 376 11.03 10.43 6.36
CA ILE A 376 10.53 9.79 7.58
C ILE A 376 10.15 8.33 7.27
N GLN A 377 10.61 7.43 8.13
CA GLN A 377 10.19 6.04 8.24
C GLN A 377 9.37 5.91 9.53
N ASP A 378 8.23 5.22 9.47
CA ASP A 378 7.40 4.91 10.62
C ASP A 378 7.39 3.40 10.85
N PRO A 379 8.08 2.89 11.88
CA PRO A 379 8.13 1.46 12.16
C PRO A 379 6.76 0.82 12.42
N THR A 380 5.78 1.61 12.85
CA THR A 380 4.44 1.09 13.22
C THR A 380 3.42 1.19 12.09
N SER A 381 3.75 1.89 11.00
CA SER A 381 2.90 2.04 9.83
C SER A 381 3.31 1.07 8.72
N SER A 382 2.35 0.49 8.01
CA SER A 382 2.60 -0.29 6.79
C SER A 382 3.04 0.57 5.59
N ALA A 383 2.87 1.89 5.68
CA ALA A 383 3.29 2.82 4.63
C ALA A 383 4.83 2.84 4.50
N PRO A 384 5.36 2.98 3.27
CA PRO A 384 6.79 3.15 3.05
C PRO A 384 7.28 4.52 3.53
N ALA A 385 8.61 4.67 3.64
CA ALA A 385 9.26 5.94 3.90
C ALA A 385 8.73 7.06 3.00
N SER A 386 8.53 8.24 3.55
CA SER A 386 7.97 9.38 2.81
C SER A 386 8.64 10.70 3.19
N ALA A 387 8.61 11.67 2.24
CA ALA A 387 9.01 13.04 2.50
C ALA A 387 7.89 13.78 3.24
N VAL A 388 8.20 14.35 4.40
CA VAL A 388 7.25 15.02 5.29
C VAL A 388 7.70 16.45 5.54
N ASP A 389 6.78 17.42 5.45
CA ASP A 389 7.06 18.81 5.83
C ASP A 389 7.34 18.88 7.34
N PRO A 390 8.54 19.31 7.74
CA PRO A 390 8.88 19.44 9.16
C PRO A 390 7.87 20.27 9.95
N ALA A 391 7.33 21.33 9.36
CA ALA A 391 6.36 22.21 10.00
C ALA A 391 5.05 21.47 10.35
N SER A 392 4.71 20.41 9.63
CA SER A 392 3.49 19.65 9.87
C SER A 392 3.57 18.70 11.07
N ILE A 393 4.80 18.32 11.51
CA ILE A 393 4.98 17.33 12.56
C ILE A 393 5.73 17.86 13.79
N ILE A 394 6.43 18.98 13.69
CA ILE A 394 7.34 19.45 14.75
C ILE A 394 6.64 19.70 16.09
N ASP A 395 5.42 20.19 16.08
CA ASP A 395 4.65 20.44 17.30
C ASP A 395 4.26 19.17 18.07
N SER A 396 4.28 18.01 17.39
CA SER A 396 4.01 16.70 17.99
C SER A 396 5.27 16.02 18.52
N ILE A 397 6.47 16.50 18.16
CA ILE A 397 7.74 15.91 18.60
C ILE A 397 8.04 16.33 20.03
N THR A 398 8.15 15.35 20.91
CA THR A 398 8.44 15.56 22.35
C THR A 398 9.90 15.32 22.71
N ALA A 399 10.60 14.46 21.95
CA ALA A 399 12.03 14.21 22.10
C ALA A 399 12.66 13.81 20.73
N ALA A 400 13.95 14.02 20.60
CA ALA A 400 14.71 13.61 19.42
C ALA A 400 16.11 13.12 19.80
N PHE A 401 16.61 12.09 19.13
CA PHE A 401 17.89 11.43 19.42
C PHE A 401 18.67 11.26 18.11
N ALA A 402 19.78 11.98 17.98
CA ALA A 402 20.65 11.88 16.81
C ALA A 402 21.74 10.83 17.01
N PHE A 403 21.95 9.98 15.99
CA PHE A 403 22.94 8.91 15.97
C PHE A 403 23.85 9.06 14.75
N TRP A 404 25.15 8.71 14.92
CA TRP A 404 26.15 8.76 13.86
C TRP A 404 27.31 7.79 14.14
N LEU A 405 28.22 7.59 13.16
CA LEU A 405 29.53 6.92 13.34
C LEU A 405 30.68 7.85 13.01
#